data_524a205ab8499d45165266bb4508e78a
#
_entry.id   524a205ab8499d45165266bb4508e78a
#
_cell.length_a   1.000
_cell.length_b   1.000
_cell.length_c   1.000
_cell.angle_alpha   90.00
_cell.angle_beta   90.00
_cell.angle_gamma   90.00
#
_symmetry.space_group_name_H-M   'P 1'
#
loop_
_entity.id
_entity.type
_entity.pdbx_description
1 polymer ?
#
loop_
_entity_poly.entity_id
_entity_poly.type
_entity_poly.pdbx_seq_one_letter_code
_entity_poly.pdbx_strand_id
1 'polypeptide(L)'
;MQRVAIGFGVCALPLLFALWPLSVSAQQAPADPTRNDQQLLGMRLFNQSCRVCHTKPQLTSPLYGPELSQNSLGGQEAVMREVISNGTPRMPGFKHHFQPAEIEAIAAYLKTIPAPASPTR
;
A
#
# COMPACT_ATOMS: atom_id res chain seq x y z
N MET A 1 70.69 -8.47 -43.10
CA MET A 1 69.48 -7.63 -43.23
C MET A 1 68.26 -8.57 -43.12
N GLN A 2 67.69 -8.70 -41.91
CA GLN A 2 66.68 -9.67 -41.63
C GLN A 2 65.38 -8.90 -41.35
N ARG A 3 64.39 -9.09 -42.21
CA ARG A 3 63.05 -8.47 -42.06
C ARG A 3 62.15 -9.34 -41.21
N VAL A 4 61.80 -8.84 -40.04
CA VAL A 4 60.83 -9.47 -39.15
C VAL A 4 59.41 -9.02 -39.57
N ALA A 5 58.59 -9.96 -40.03
CA ALA A 5 57.18 -9.71 -40.33
C ALA A 5 56.37 -9.92 -39.06
N ILE A 6 55.76 -8.85 -38.55
CA ILE A 6 54.84 -8.89 -37.41
C ILE A 6 53.42 -9.17 -37.95
N GLY A 7 52.92 -10.39 -37.75
CA GLY A 7 51.56 -10.75 -38.09
C GLY A 7 50.59 -10.25 -37.00
N PHE A 8 49.71 -9.31 -37.35
CA PHE A 8 48.59 -8.91 -36.50
C PHE A 8 47.47 -9.95 -36.64
N GLY A 9 47.37 -10.83 -35.65
CA GLY A 9 46.23 -11.71 -35.51
C GLY A 9 45.03 -10.96 -34.91
N VAL A 10 44.04 -10.70 -35.75
CA VAL A 10 42.75 -10.14 -35.29
C VAL A 10 41.95 -11.26 -34.65
N CYS A 11 41.95 -11.35 -33.31
CA CYS A 11 41.04 -12.21 -32.56
C CYS A 11 39.65 -11.55 -32.55
N ALA A 12 38.77 -12.00 -33.44
CA ALA A 12 37.37 -11.70 -33.40
C ALA A 12 36.71 -12.56 -32.31
N LEU A 13 36.46 -11.99 -31.12
CA LEU A 13 35.66 -12.57 -30.07
C LEU A 13 34.18 -12.30 -30.39
N PRO A 14 33.34 -13.33 -30.57
CA PRO A 14 31.89 -13.13 -30.66
C PRO A 14 31.35 -12.78 -29.28
N LEU A 15 30.88 -11.55 -29.10
CA LEU A 15 30.06 -11.12 -27.95
C LEU A 15 28.69 -11.81 -28.03
N LEU A 16 28.59 -12.98 -27.44
CA LEU A 16 27.29 -13.59 -27.14
C LEU A 16 26.64 -12.80 -26.00
N PHE A 17 25.86 -11.78 -26.36
CA PHE A 17 24.92 -11.14 -25.46
C PHE A 17 23.84 -12.18 -25.14
N ALA A 18 24.02 -12.92 -24.05
CA ALA A 18 22.96 -13.73 -23.46
C ALA A 18 21.87 -12.79 -22.94
N LEU A 19 20.76 -12.68 -23.68
CA LEU A 19 19.51 -12.06 -23.24
C LEU A 19 18.94 -12.90 -22.09
N TRP A 20 19.36 -12.60 -20.87
CA TRP A 20 18.77 -13.17 -19.68
C TRP A 20 17.42 -12.48 -19.45
N PRO A 21 16.28 -13.17 -19.51
CA PRO A 21 15.01 -12.57 -19.14
C PRO A 21 15.06 -12.28 -17.64
N LEU A 22 15.10 -10.99 -17.29
CA LEU A 22 14.87 -10.52 -15.91
C LEU A 22 13.40 -10.82 -15.57
N SER A 23 13.11 -12.01 -15.10
CA SER A 23 11.82 -12.34 -14.50
C SER A 23 11.73 -11.58 -13.19
N VAL A 24 11.17 -10.36 -13.23
CA VAL A 24 10.77 -9.63 -12.04
C VAL A 24 9.58 -10.35 -11.46
N SER A 25 9.82 -11.30 -10.56
CA SER A 25 8.77 -11.87 -9.72
C SER A 25 8.33 -10.75 -8.77
N ALA A 26 7.18 -10.13 -9.06
CA ALA A 26 6.49 -9.29 -8.10
C ALA A 26 6.15 -10.17 -6.88
N GLN A 27 6.93 -10.03 -5.81
CA GLN A 27 6.63 -10.66 -4.52
C GLN A 27 5.36 -10.01 -3.97
N GLN A 28 4.22 -10.66 -4.23
CA GLN A 28 2.98 -10.36 -3.55
C GLN A 28 3.19 -10.67 -2.07
N ALA A 29 2.98 -9.66 -1.21
CA ALA A 29 2.92 -9.91 0.23
C ALA A 29 1.91 -11.03 0.51
N PRO A 30 2.17 -11.91 1.51
CA PRO A 30 1.26 -13.00 1.83
C PRO A 30 -0.16 -12.46 1.98
N ALA A 31 -1.10 -13.01 1.21
CA ALA A 31 -2.51 -12.66 1.35
C ALA A 31 -2.95 -13.08 2.76
N ASP A 32 -3.53 -12.16 3.52
CA ASP A 32 -4.15 -12.48 4.80
C ASP A 32 -5.38 -13.36 4.52
N PRO A 33 -5.38 -14.65 4.91
CA PRO A 33 -6.45 -15.58 4.55
C PRO A 33 -7.80 -15.23 5.18
N THR A 34 -7.82 -14.27 6.11
CA THR A 34 -9.02 -13.82 6.82
C THR A 34 -9.76 -12.68 6.13
N ARG A 35 -9.17 -12.09 5.06
CA ARG A 35 -9.73 -10.94 4.34
C ARG A 35 -9.97 -11.27 2.87
N ASN A 36 -11.08 -10.76 2.33
CA ASN A 36 -11.34 -10.81 0.90
C ASN A 36 -10.53 -9.75 0.14
N ASP A 37 -10.50 -9.84 -1.19
CA ASP A 37 -9.71 -8.93 -2.05
C ASP A 37 -10.08 -7.46 -1.87
N GLN A 38 -11.36 -7.14 -1.67
CA GLN A 38 -11.82 -5.78 -1.41
C GLN A 38 -11.25 -5.24 -0.09
N GLN A 39 -11.29 -6.04 0.98
CA GLN A 39 -10.74 -5.66 2.29
C GLN A 39 -9.21 -5.53 2.24
N LEU A 40 -8.53 -6.38 1.45
CA LEU A 40 -7.09 -6.27 1.21
C LEU A 40 -6.72 -5.00 0.45
N LEU A 41 -7.52 -4.62 -0.57
CA LEU A 41 -7.38 -3.34 -1.26
C LEU A 41 -7.56 -2.19 -0.27
N GLY A 42 -8.64 -2.21 0.50
CA GLY A 42 -8.94 -1.20 1.51
C GLY A 42 -7.84 -1.06 2.56
N MET A 43 -7.25 -2.16 3.02
CA MET A 43 -6.11 -2.15 3.93
C MET A 43 -4.89 -1.42 3.34
N ARG A 44 -4.59 -1.68 2.07
CA ARG A 44 -3.46 -1.01 1.39
C ARG A 44 -3.68 0.49 1.28
N LEU A 45 -4.87 0.90 0.83
CA LEU A 45 -5.25 2.32 0.69
C LEU A 45 -5.28 3.04 2.04
N PHE A 46 -5.81 2.38 3.08
CA PHE A 46 -5.78 2.89 4.44
C PHE A 46 -4.35 3.12 4.95
N ASN A 47 -3.48 2.14 4.77
CA ASN A 47 -2.07 2.26 5.19
C ASN A 47 -1.33 3.36 4.44
N GLN A 48 -1.69 3.61 3.18
CA GLN A 48 -1.08 4.62 2.34
C GLN A 48 -1.53 6.04 2.73
N SER A 49 -2.80 6.25 3.04
CA SER A 49 -3.38 7.61 3.10
C SER A 49 -4.04 7.98 4.43
N CYS A 50 -4.49 7.00 5.22
CA CYS A 50 -5.25 7.24 6.45
C CYS A 50 -4.43 7.01 7.72
N ARG A 51 -3.52 6.04 7.67
CA ARG A 51 -2.74 5.58 8.81
C ARG A 51 -1.97 6.72 9.49
N VAL A 52 -1.47 7.69 8.75
CA VAL A 52 -0.67 8.81 9.28
C VAL A 52 -1.40 9.59 10.37
N CYS A 53 -2.73 9.71 10.27
CA CYS A 53 -3.56 10.42 11.23
C CYS A 53 -4.31 9.50 12.21
N HIS A 54 -4.60 8.27 11.80
CA HIS A 54 -5.52 7.37 12.49
C HIS A 54 -4.87 6.16 13.18
N THR A 55 -3.55 6.03 13.14
CA THR A 55 -2.83 4.97 13.86
C THR A 55 -1.90 5.60 14.89
N LYS A 56 -1.87 5.03 16.10
CA LYS A 56 -0.97 5.51 17.15
C LYS A 56 0.47 5.57 16.63
N PRO A 57 1.13 6.74 16.69
CA PRO A 57 2.53 6.85 16.35
C PRO A 57 3.35 6.04 17.37
N GLN A 58 4.49 5.51 16.95
CA GLN A 58 5.43 4.87 17.86
C GLN A 58 6.13 5.86 18.82
N LEU A 59 5.97 7.15 18.54
CA LEU A 59 6.45 8.26 19.37
C LEU A 59 5.35 8.72 20.32
N THR A 60 5.72 9.51 21.33
CA THR A 60 4.84 10.01 22.40
C THR A 60 3.81 11.07 21.95
N SER A 61 3.75 11.38 20.66
CA SER A 61 2.79 12.35 20.12
C SER A 61 1.36 11.83 20.21
N PRO A 62 0.37 12.68 20.52
CA PRO A 62 -1.03 12.29 20.49
C PRO A 62 -1.48 11.98 19.05
N LEU A 63 -2.48 11.13 18.92
CA LEU A 63 -3.16 10.88 17.65
C LEU A 63 -3.78 12.17 17.10
N TYR A 64 -3.60 12.45 15.81
CA TYR A 64 -4.24 13.58 15.16
C TYR A 64 -5.74 13.34 14.93
N GLY A 65 -6.10 12.15 14.45
CA GLY A 65 -7.47 11.68 14.28
C GLY A 65 -7.83 10.60 15.30
N PRO A 66 -9.13 10.26 15.44
CA PRO A 66 -9.54 9.15 16.31
C PRO A 66 -8.97 7.83 15.81
N GLU A 67 -8.71 6.90 16.74
CA GLU A 67 -8.42 5.52 16.38
C GLU A 67 -9.64 4.88 15.73
N LEU A 68 -9.46 4.27 14.55
CA LEU A 68 -10.56 3.71 13.79
C LEU A 68 -10.75 2.22 14.08
N SER A 69 -12.02 1.80 14.05
CA SER A 69 -12.43 0.42 14.26
C SER A 69 -13.76 0.13 13.55
N GLN A 70 -14.20 -1.11 13.59
CA GLN A 70 -15.51 -1.52 13.07
C GLN A 70 -16.70 -0.72 13.66
N ASN A 71 -16.52 -0.11 14.84
CA ASN A 71 -17.55 0.68 15.53
C ASN A 71 -17.45 2.18 15.21
N SER A 72 -16.47 2.61 14.44
CA SER A 72 -16.33 4.01 14.05
C SER A 72 -17.60 4.49 13.35
N LEU A 73 -18.06 5.71 13.68
CA LEU A 73 -19.30 6.29 13.15
C LEU A 73 -20.53 5.38 13.36
N GLY A 74 -20.59 4.71 14.52
CA GLY A 74 -21.67 3.78 14.85
C GLY A 74 -21.67 2.48 14.03
N GLY A 75 -20.55 2.15 13.39
CA GLY A 75 -20.42 0.98 12.53
C GLY A 75 -21.17 1.09 11.20
N GLN A 76 -21.67 2.27 10.86
CA GLN A 76 -22.46 2.51 9.65
C GLN A 76 -21.54 2.76 8.44
N GLU A 77 -21.46 1.77 7.58
CA GLU A 77 -20.57 1.81 6.42
C GLU A 77 -20.89 2.95 5.45
N ALA A 78 -22.19 3.25 5.25
CA ALA A 78 -22.60 4.38 4.42
C ALA A 78 -22.08 5.72 4.96
N VAL A 79 -22.11 5.90 6.28
CA VAL A 79 -21.58 7.10 6.94
C VAL A 79 -20.05 7.14 6.85
N MET A 80 -19.39 5.99 6.96
CA MET A 80 -17.93 5.91 6.74
C MET A 80 -17.56 6.38 5.33
N ARG A 81 -18.27 5.89 4.30
CA ARG A 81 -18.03 6.30 2.90
C ARG A 81 -18.25 7.79 2.70
N GLU A 82 -19.32 8.33 3.28
CA GLU A 82 -19.62 9.76 3.20
C GLU A 82 -18.51 10.62 3.81
N VAL A 83 -18.05 10.28 5.03
CA VAL A 83 -16.97 10.98 5.72
C VAL A 83 -15.66 10.85 4.97
N ILE A 84 -15.32 9.67 4.45
CA ILE A 84 -14.10 9.48 3.64
C ILE A 84 -14.17 10.32 2.36
N SER A 85 -15.33 10.34 1.70
CA SER A 85 -15.51 11.07 0.44
C SER A 85 -15.40 12.58 0.61
N ASN A 86 -16.11 13.14 1.57
CA ASN A 86 -16.28 14.60 1.72
C ASN A 86 -15.39 15.19 2.81
N GLY A 87 -14.85 14.39 3.71
CA GLY A 87 -14.01 14.86 4.81
C GLY A 87 -14.81 15.51 5.94
N THR A 88 -14.08 16.17 6.83
CA THR A 88 -14.58 16.99 7.95
C THR A 88 -13.71 18.23 8.05
N PRO A 89 -14.02 19.21 8.92
CA PRO A 89 -13.14 20.38 9.10
C PRO A 89 -11.68 20.06 9.47
N ARG A 90 -11.41 18.84 9.97
CA ARG A 90 -10.07 18.39 10.37
C ARG A 90 -9.52 17.23 9.52
N MET A 91 -10.31 16.68 8.62
CA MET A 91 -9.94 15.54 7.76
C MET A 91 -10.24 15.90 6.31
N PRO A 92 -9.27 15.81 5.38
CA PRO A 92 -9.53 16.07 3.98
C PRO A 92 -10.53 15.07 3.40
N GLY A 93 -11.31 15.49 2.38
CA GLY A 93 -12.14 14.60 1.60
C GLY A 93 -11.34 13.94 0.48
N PHE A 94 -11.63 12.68 0.21
CA PHE A 94 -10.86 11.86 -0.72
C PHE A 94 -11.58 11.54 -2.05
N LYS A 95 -12.78 12.07 -2.30
CA LYS A 95 -13.56 11.80 -3.53
C LYS A 95 -12.87 12.20 -4.84
N HIS A 96 -11.88 13.10 -4.77
CA HIS A 96 -11.08 13.50 -5.94
C HIS A 96 -9.73 12.77 -6.01
N HIS A 97 -9.42 11.95 -5.01
CA HIS A 97 -8.19 11.18 -4.90
C HIS A 97 -8.44 9.69 -5.13
N PHE A 98 -9.53 9.16 -4.61
CA PHE A 98 -9.93 7.77 -4.75
C PHE A 98 -11.18 7.60 -5.61
N GLN A 99 -11.24 6.48 -6.33
CA GLN A 99 -12.44 6.05 -7.02
C GLN A 99 -13.51 5.58 -6.00
N PRO A 100 -14.81 5.63 -6.34
CA PRO A 100 -15.86 5.16 -5.44
C PRO A 100 -15.63 3.74 -4.89
N ALA A 101 -15.19 2.81 -5.74
CA ALA A 101 -14.89 1.43 -5.33
C ALA A 101 -13.71 1.33 -4.33
N GLU A 102 -12.74 2.26 -4.40
CA GLU A 102 -11.63 2.33 -3.47
C GLU A 102 -12.08 2.86 -2.10
N ILE A 103 -12.98 3.84 -2.08
CA ILE A 103 -13.61 4.34 -0.85
C ILE A 103 -14.44 3.23 -0.19
N GLU A 104 -15.19 2.46 -0.98
CA GLU A 104 -15.90 1.28 -0.49
C GLU A 104 -14.96 0.23 0.10
N ALA A 105 -13.83 -0.02 -0.56
CA ALA A 105 -12.82 -0.94 -0.06
C ALA A 105 -12.23 -0.50 1.29
N ILE A 106 -11.95 0.81 1.45
CA ILE A 106 -11.48 1.35 2.74
C ILE A 106 -12.54 1.15 3.82
N ALA A 107 -13.81 1.46 3.55
CA ALA A 107 -14.89 1.26 4.50
C ALA A 107 -15.05 -0.23 4.89
N ALA A 108 -15.00 -1.14 3.91
CA ALA A 108 -15.02 -2.58 4.13
C ALA A 108 -13.84 -3.07 4.99
N TYR A 109 -12.66 -2.50 4.79
CA TYR A 109 -11.50 -2.80 5.64
C TYR A 109 -11.70 -2.33 7.08
N LEU A 110 -12.22 -1.12 7.30
CA LEU A 110 -12.48 -0.60 8.65
C LEU A 110 -13.40 -1.52 9.46
N LYS A 111 -14.34 -2.20 8.81
CA LYS A 111 -15.20 -3.21 9.44
C LYS A 111 -14.45 -4.43 9.95
N THR A 112 -13.23 -4.68 9.50
CA THR A 112 -12.37 -5.78 9.97
C THR A 112 -11.50 -5.39 11.16
N ILE A 113 -11.41 -4.11 11.51
CA ILE A 113 -10.58 -3.64 12.62
C ILE A 113 -11.37 -3.83 13.93
N PRO A 114 -10.87 -4.63 14.88
CA PRO A 114 -11.54 -4.83 16.16
C PRO A 114 -11.75 -3.50 16.91
N ALA A 115 -12.85 -3.39 17.63
CA ALA A 115 -13.04 -2.27 18.55
C ALA A 115 -11.97 -2.32 19.65
N PRO A 116 -11.40 -1.17 20.06
CA PRO A 116 -10.49 -1.14 21.20
C PRO A 116 -11.23 -1.71 22.43
N ALA A 117 -10.50 -2.51 23.25
CA ALA A 117 -11.05 -3.02 24.48
C ALA A 117 -11.49 -1.84 25.35
N SER A 118 -12.75 -1.89 25.84
CA SER A 118 -13.24 -0.88 26.77
C SER A 118 -12.30 -0.86 27.98
N PRO A 119 -11.84 0.32 28.44
CA PRO A 119 -11.07 0.38 29.67
C PRO A 119 -11.90 -0.28 30.79
N THR A 120 -11.40 -1.36 31.35
CA THR A 120 -11.94 -1.97 32.57
C THR A 120 -11.94 -0.90 33.65
N ARG A 121 -13.11 -0.48 34.09
CA ARG A 121 -13.28 0.42 35.25
C ARG A 121 -12.90 -0.31 36.52
#